data_1d67dbed32a0fcbe161a915e80c25522
#
_entry.id   1d67dbed32a0fcbe161a915e80c25522
#
_cell.length_a   1.000
_cell.length_b   1.000
_cell.length_c   1.000
_cell.angle_alpha   90.00
_cell.angle_beta   90.00
_cell.angle_gamma   90.00
#
_symmetry.space_group_name_H-M   'P 1'
#
loop_
_entity.id
_entity.type
_entity.pdbx_description
1 polymer ?
#
loop_
_entity_poly.entity_id
_entity_poly.type
_entity_poly.pdbx_seq_one_letter_code
_entity_poly.pdbx_strand_id
1 'polypeptide(L)'
;MRLSLGAWSAAISLGLASASSALLAQTPASTRQSAVAVTDSPTAQPAPKTYTVPEGTKVLLQLRSAINTKSAKQGDGVYLSSTFPVVVGNRVLIPAGVYVQGVIDRVVRAGHVKGKSQLDMHFTSIIYPNGTVVEIPGIVNALPGARKQSVKDDGEGTIEQDADKGRNAGEVAKIAIPTGGTVGSIGGLATGHPLAGGLAGIGAGLAAAGLVSLFTRGADVNIESGTQVEMMLQRPLILQEENLSGSGLDLVPAPNQPKPMEKPAKTQLLCPPGSLGCE
;
A
#
# COMPACT_ATOMS: atom_id res chain seq x y z
N MET A 1 -23.88 37.59 -28.86
CA MET A 1 -23.28 38.28 -30.00
C MET A 1 -22.19 37.41 -30.56
N ARG A 2 -22.41 36.87 -31.82
CA ARG A 2 -21.48 36.23 -32.80
C ARG A 2 -20.67 34.98 -32.34
N LEU A 3 -21.11 33.76 -32.64
CA LEU A 3 -20.92 32.84 -33.77
C LEU A 3 -19.57 33.01 -34.53
N SER A 4 -18.73 31.97 -34.53
CA SER A 4 -17.98 31.60 -35.70
C SER A 4 -17.81 30.07 -35.79
N LEU A 5 -18.55 29.48 -36.71
CA LEU A 5 -18.32 28.15 -37.30
C LEU A 5 -17.03 28.21 -38.14
N GLY A 6 -16.25 27.16 -38.07
CA GLY A 6 -15.16 26.88 -39.00
C GLY A 6 -15.26 25.43 -39.45
N ALA A 7 -16.03 25.20 -40.53
CA ALA A 7 -16.05 23.97 -41.28
C ALA A 7 -14.85 23.92 -42.24
N TRP A 8 -14.17 22.78 -42.31
CA TRP A 8 -13.27 22.45 -43.41
C TRP A 8 -13.64 21.09 -43.98
N SER A 9 -14.18 21.21 -45.19
CA SER A 9 -14.55 20.13 -46.06
C SER A 9 -13.45 19.81 -47.06
N ALA A 10 -13.42 18.55 -47.49
CA ALA A 10 -13.13 18.01 -48.82
C ALA A 10 -11.69 18.00 -49.34
N ALA A 11 -11.22 16.81 -49.73
CA ALA A 11 -11.02 16.51 -51.13
C ALA A 11 -10.79 15.00 -51.36
N ILE A 12 -11.67 14.47 -52.14
CA ILE A 12 -11.67 13.18 -52.83
C ILE A 12 -10.60 13.24 -53.93
N SER A 13 -9.79 12.17 -54.12
CA SER A 13 -9.20 11.87 -55.41
C SER A 13 -9.16 10.38 -55.65
N LEU A 14 -10.03 10.03 -56.54
CA LEU A 14 -10.22 8.76 -57.24
C LEU A 14 -9.08 8.58 -58.26
N GLY A 15 -8.37 7.47 -58.24
CA GLY A 15 -7.36 7.13 -59.21
C GLY A 15 -7.47 5.64 -59.60
N LEU A 16 -8.31 5.36 -60.59
CA LEU A 16 -8.36 4.09 -61.33
C LEU A 16 -7.19 4.05 -62.31
N ALA A 17 -6.39 2.99 -62.29
CA ALA A 17 -5.58 2.59 -63.41
C ALA A 17 -5.46 1.05 -63.45
N SER A 18 -6.18 0.48 -64.34
CA SER A 18 -6.11 -0.88 -64.84
C SER A 18 -4.94 -1.05 -65.80
N ALA A 19 -4.16 -2.11 -65.65
CA ALA A 19 -3.32 -2.63 -66.73
C ALA A 19 -3.21 -4.14 -66.59
N SER A 20 -3.85 -4.78 -67.53
CA SER A 20 -3.72 -6.21 -67.88
C SER A 20 -2.40 -6.47 -68.60
N SER A 21 -1.77 -7.62 -68.38
CA SER A 21 -0.99 -8.40 -69.42
C SER A 21 -0.20 -9.49 -68.71
N ALA A 22 -0.38 -10.65 -69.05
CA ALA A 22 0.07 -11.61 -70.04
C ALA A 22 0.57 -12.88 -69.36
N LEU A 23 -0.09 -13.96 -69.78
CA LEU A 23 0.31 -15.36 -69.65
C LEU A 23 1.69 -15.60 -70.24
N LEU A 24 2.57 -16.24 -69.45
CA LEU A 24 3.61 -17.12 -70.02
C LEU A 24 3.68 -18.37 -69.13
N ALA A 25 3.21 -19.46 -69.73
CA ALA A 25 3.39 -20.78 -69.18
C ALA A 25 4.86 -21.20 -69.31
N GLN A 26 5.51 -21.45 -68.23
CA GLN A 26 6.77 -22.19 -68.20
C GLN A 26 6.63 -23.33 -67.20
N THR A 27 6.64 -24.53 -67.75
CA THR A 27 6.78 -25.81 -67.08
C THR A 27 8.25 -25.97 -66.71
N PRO A 28 8.63 -26.07 -65.44
CA PRO A 28 9.95 -26.56 -65.12
C PRO A 28 9.91 -28.01 -64.68
N ALA A 29 10.91 -28.67 -65.12
CA ALA A 29 11.28 -30.04 -64.86
C ALA A 29 11.29 -30.39 -63.37
N SER A 30 10.69 -31.53 -63.11
CA SER A 30 10.70 -32.20 -61.77
C SER A 30 12.12 -32.63 -61.41
N THR A 31 12.76 -31.84 -60.60
CA THR A 31 13.94 -32.27 -59.80
C THR A 31 13.45 -32.80 -58.47
N ARG A 32 13.42 -34.13 -58.35
CA ARG A 32 13.23 -34.80 -57.06
C ARG A 32 14.42 -34.45 -56.15
N GLN A 33 14.29 -33.40 -55.39
CA GLN A 33 15.07 -33.25 -54.18
C GLN A 33 14.44 -34.11 -53.10
N SER A 34 15.15 -35.16 -52.71
CA SER A 34 14.87 -35.93 -51.50
C SER A 34 14.98 -34.95 -50.33
N ALA A 35 13.83 -34.42 -49.88
CA ALA A 35 13.75 -33.74 -48.62
C ALA A 35 13.97 -34.78 -47.53
N VAL A 36 15.17 -34.74 -46.95
CA VAL A 36 15.42 -35.33 -45.65
C VAL A 36 14.49 -34.54 -44.69
N ALA A 37 13.39 -35.16 -44.32
CA ALA A 37 12.55 -34.65 -43.27
C ALA A 37 13.34 -34.69 -41.96
N VAL A 38 14.00 -33.58 -41.68
CA VAL A 38 14.44 -33.31 -40.29
C VAL A 38 13.15 -33.09 -39.53
N THR A 39 12.70 -34.13 -38.86
CA THR A 39 11.64 -34.05 -37.88
C THR A 39 12.24 -33.35 -36.66
N ASP A 40 12.33 -32.01 -36.71
CA ASP A 40 12.44 -31.21 -35.51
C ASP A 40 11.12 -31.40 -34.77
N SER A 41 11.07 -32.43 -33.95
CA SER A 41 10.10 -32.50 -32.87
C SER A 41 10.36 -31.27 -31.99
N PRO A 42 9.41 -30.33 -31.86
CA PRO A 42 9.58 -29.27 -30.91
C PRO A 42 9.73 -29.95 -29.56
N THR A 43 10.92 -29.86 -29.00
CA THR A 43 11.15 -30.24 -27.61
C THR A 43 10.13 -29.46 -26.80
N ALA A 44 9.10 -30.15 -26.34
CA ALA A 44 8.06 -29.55 -25.49
C ALA A 44 8.77 -29.02 -24.26
N GLN A 45 9.05 -27.72 -24.24
CA GLN A 45 9.49 -27.05 -23.03
C GLN A 45 8.42 -27.33 -21.97
N PRO A 46 8.81 -27.84 -20.79
CA PRO A 46 7.85 -28.08 -19.73
C PRO A 46 7.12 -26.77 -19.46
N ALA A 47 5.79 -26.81 -19.48
CA ALA A 47 4.97 -25.65 -19.20
C ALA A 47 5.39 -25.02 -17.87
N PRO A 48 5.57 -23.71 -17.81
CA PRO A 48 5.99 -23.04 -16.58
C PRO A 48 4.95 -23.32 -15.48
N LYS A 49 5.41 -23.75 -14.32
CA LYS A 49 4.53 -23.96 -13.17
C LYS A 49 4.02 -22.61 -12.70
N THR A 50 2.70 -22.49 -12.63
CA THR A 50 2.03 -21.29 -12.17
C THR A 50 1.41 -21.51 -10.79
N TYR A 51 1.46 -20.48 -9.96
CA TYR A 51 0.88 -20.45 -8.63
C TYR A 51 -0.09 -19.28 -8.56
N THR A 52 -1.25 -19.50 -7.95
CA THR A 52 -2.28 -18.46 -7.85
C THR A 52 -2.47 -18.07 -6.40
N VAL A 53 -2.30 -16.79 -6.10
CA VAL A 53 -2.72 -16.20 -4.83
C VAL A 53 -4.19 -15.80 -5.01
N PRO A 54 -5.11 -16.30 -4.19
CA PRO A 54 -6.53 -15.99 -4.33
C PRO A 54 -6.83 -14.52 -4.06
N GLU A 55 -7.90 -14.02 -4.65
CA GLU A 55 -8.47 -12.71 -4.31
C GLU A 55 -8.85 -12.66 -2.82
N GLY A 56 -8.91 -11.47 -2.25
CA GLY A 56 -9.17 -11.27 -0.83
C GLY A 56 -7.99 -11.62 0.08
N THR A 57 -6.87 -12.12 -0.49
CA THR A 57 -5.67 -12.36 0.31
C THR A 57 -5.15 -11.05 0.88
N LYS A 58 -4.92 -11.05 2.19
CA LYS A 58 -4.40 -9.91 2.94
C LYS A 58 -2.90 -9.99 3.07
N VAL A 59 -2.23 -8.89 2.75
CA VAL A 59 -0.76 -8.76 2.84
C VAL A 59 -0.44 -7.62 3.78
N LEU A 60 0.34 -7.89 4.81
CA LEU A 60 0.76 -6.86 5.74
C LEU A 60 2.05 -6.21 5.25
N LEU A 61 1.96 -4.92 5.02
CA LEU A 61 3.02 -4.07 4.49
C LEU A 61 3.44 -3.04 5.53
N GLN A 62 4.67 -2.58 5.44
CA GLN A 62 5.19 -1.48 6.23
C GLN A 62 5.56 -0.32 5.31
N LEU A 63 5.07 0.86 5.60
CA LEU A 63 5.35 2.07 4.84
C LEU A 63 6.82 2.48 5.01
N ARG A 64 7.50 2.76 3.90
CA ARG A 64 8.90 3.18 3.89
C ARG A 64 9.07 4.69 3.86
N SER A 65 8.15 5.40 3.24
CA SER A 65 8.13 6.87 3.16
C SER A 65 6.87 7.42 3.82
N ALA A 66 7.01 8.47 4.62
CA ALA A 66 5.85 9.13 5.23
C ALA A 66 4.97 9.78 4.16
N ILE A 67 3.65 9.74 4.36
CA ILE A 67 2.65 10.35 3.48
C ILE A 67 1.86 11.36 4.28
N ASN A 68 1.71 12.57 3.73
CA ASN A 68 0.93 13.63 4.37
C ASN A 68 0.07 14.33 3.32
N THR A 69 -1.24 14.43 3.55
CA THR A 69 -2.16 15.09 2.61
C THR A 69 -1.86 16.58 2.40
N LYS A 70 -1.04 17.19 3.26
CA LYS A 70 -0.59 18.56 3.07
C LYS A 70 0.39 18.71 1.90
N SER A 71 1.25 17.72 1.68
CA SER A 71 2.31 17.74 0.66
C SER A 71 2.04 16.78 -0.50
N ALA A 72 1.34 15.70 -0.25
CA ALA A 72 1.05 14.66 -1.24
C ALA A 72 0.17 15.16 -2.38
N LYS A 73 0.42 14.65 -3.56
CA LYS A 73 -0.32 14.96 -4.79
C LYS A 73 -0.79 13.66 -5.44
N GLN A 74 -1.83 13.78 -6.25
CA GLN A 74 -2.25 12.69 -7.13
C GLN A 74 -1.09 12.30 -8.05
N GLY A 75 -0.86 11.00 -8.19
CA GLY A 75 0.24 10.44 -8.98
C GLY A 75 1.54 10.24 -8.20
N ASP A 76 1.64 10.69 -6.95
CA ASP A 76 2.83 10.44 -6.14
C ASP A 76 2.98 8.94 -5.84
N GLY A 77 4.21 8.45 -5.94
CA GLY A 77 4.55 7.06 -5.64
C GLY A 77 4.62 6.79 -4.14
N VAL A 78 4.10 5.65 -3.74
CA VAL A 78 4.15 5.15 -2.37
C VAL A 78 4.97 3.88 -2.34
N TYR A 79 5.89 3.77 -1.38
CA TYR A 79 6.81 2.64 -1.27
C TYR A 79 6.62 1.93 0.06
N LEU A 80 6.40 0.62 -0.02
CA LEU A 80 6.19 -0.23 1.14
C LEU A 80 7.07 -1.48 1.05
N SER A 81 7.14 -2.23 2.12
CA SER A 81 7.75 -3.57 2.12
C SER A 81 6.88 -4.54 2.89
N SER A 82 6.80 -5.79 2.42
CA SER A 82 6.06 -6.82 3.13
C SER A 82 6.72 -7.15 4.46
N THR A 83 5.91 -7.29 5.51
CA THR A 83 6.40 -7.60 6.87
C THR A 83 6.34 -9.10 7.15
N PHE A 84 5.30 -9.76 6.65
CA PHE A 84 5.10 -11.20 6.83
C PHE A 84 4.97 -11.91 5.48
N PRO A 85 5.44 -13.16 5.40
CA PRO A 85 5.29 -13.94 4.19
C PRO A 85 3.84 -14.36 3.97
N VAL A 86 3.39 -14.37 2.72
CA VAL A 86 2.10 -14.93 2.32
C VAL A 86 2.32 -16.35 1.82
N VAL A 87 1.70 -17.30 2.50
CA VAL A 87 1.78 -18.73 2.21
C VAL A 87 0.47 -19.20 1.63
N VAL A 88 0.51 -19.84 0.47
CA VAL A 88 -0.65 -20.47 -0.16
C VAL A 88 -0.37 -21.95 -0.35
N GLY A 89 -1.21 -22.79 0.21
CA GLY A 89 -0.94 -24.23 0.30
C GLY A 89 0.28 -24.49 1.20
N ASN A 90 1.34 -25.04 0.64
CA ASN A 90 2.59 -25.31 1.36
C ASN A 90 3.79 -24.52 0.80
N ARG A 91 3.53 -23.38 0.16
CA ARG A 91 4.55 -22.59 -0.50
C ARG A 91 4.41 -21.10 -0.17
N VAL A 92 5.54 -20.47 0.09
CA VAL A 92 5.60 -19.00 0.25
C VAL A 92 5.55 -18.39 -1.14
N LEU A 93 4.51 -17.60 -1.42
CA LEU A 93 4.34 -16.91 -2.70
C LEU A 93 4.78 -15.46 -2.64
N ILE A 94 4.59 -14.78 -1.52
CA ILE A 94 5.12 -13.44 -1.29
C ILE A 94 5.98 -13.50 -0.03
N PRO A 95 7.31 -13.42 -0.15
CA PRO A 95 8.20 -13.45 1.01
C PRO A 95 8.15 -12.14 1.81
N ALA A 96 8.60 -12.20 3.04
CA ALA A 96 8.84 -11.01 3.83
C ALA A 96 9.99 -10.19 3.22
N GLY A 97 9.91 -8.85 3.32
CA GLY A 97 10.93 -7.94 2.81
C GLY A 97 10.79 -7.56 1.33
N VAL A 98 9.80 -8.10 0.63
CA VAL A 98 9.51 -7.73 -0.76
C VAL A 98 9.03 -6.28 -0.84
N TYR A 99 9.51 -5.55 -1.83
CA TYR A 99 9.07 -4.18 -2.06
C TYR A 99 7.75 -4.13 -2.81
N VAL A 100 6.86 -3.25 -2.37
CA VAL A 100 5.57 -2.99 -2.99
C VAL A 100 5.50 -1.52 -3.35
N GLN A 101 5.09 -1.23 -4.57
CA GLN A 101 4.83 0.11 -5.05
C GLN A 101 3.34 0.35 -5.14
N GLY A 102 2.94 1.56 -4.81
CA GLY A 102 1.59 2.06 -4.99
C GLY A 102 1.61 3.49 -5.51
N VAL A 103 0.46 3.99 -5.85
CA VAL A 103 0.23 5.34 -6.36
C VAL A 103 -0.93 5.98 -5.61
N ILE A 104 -0.81 7.27 -5.35
CA ILE A 104 -1.86 8.08 -4.76
C ILE A 104 -2.86 8.47 -5.85
N ASP A 105 -4.12 8.08 -5.68
CA ASP A 105 -5.19 8.37 -6.63
C ASP A 105 -5.86 9.70 -6.36
N ARG A 106 -6.11 9.98 -5.09
CA ARG A 106 -6.82 11.18 -4.69
C ARG A 106 -6.34 11.69 -3.33
N VAL A 107 -6.25 13.00 -3.21
CA VAL A 107 -5.92 13.68 -1.96
C VAL A 107 -6.99 14.73 -1.68
N VAL A 108 -7.66 14.61 -0.55
CA VAL A 108 -8.63 15.58 -0.08
C VAL A 108 -8.17 16.11 1.28
N ARG A 109 -7.96 17.40 1.37
CA ARG A 109 -7.58 18.06 2.62
C ARG A 109 -8.81 18.44 3.43
N ALA A 110 -8.69 18.36 4.74
CA ALA A 110 -9.75 18.78 5.62
C ALA A 110 -10.08 20.27 5.43
N GLY A 111 -11.37 20.57 5.33
CA GLY A 111 -11.87 21.94 5.22
C GLY A 111 -11.86 22.69 6.57
N HIS A 112 -12.15 23.99 6.52
CA HIS A 112 -12.24 24.83 7.72
C HIS A 112 -13.50 24.56 8.56
N VAL A 113 -14.64 24.30 7.91
CA VAL A 113 -15.92 24.15 8.62
C VAL A 113 -16.32 22.69 8.78
N LYS A 114 -16.24 21.92 7.72
CA LYS A 114 -16.62 20.50 7.67
C LYS A 114 -15.66 19.74 6.76
N GLY A 115 -15.58 18.47 6.99
CA GLY A 115 -14.87 17.52 6.13
C GLY A 115 -13.71 16.85 6.86
N LYS A 116 -13.56 15.59 6.51
CA LYS A 116 -12.43 14.76 6.86
C LYS A 116 -11.36 14.94 5.79
N SER A 117 -10.11 14.80 6.14
CA SER A 117 -9.08 14.59 5.14
C SER A 117 -9.14 13.16 4.64
N GLN A 118 -8.95 12.97 3.34
CA GLN A 118 -9.02 11.67 2.70
C GLN A 118 -7.80 11.48 1.80
N LEU A 119 -7.33 10.25 1.75
CA LEU A 119 -6.24 9.81 0.92
C LEU A 119 -6.62 8.47 0.30
N ASP A 120 -6.71 8.41 -1.01
CA ASP A 120 -6.92 7.18 -1.74
C ASP A 120 -5.61 6.77 -2.40
N MET A 121 -5.27 5.50 -2.30
CA MET A 121 -4.12 4.92 -2.98
C MET A 121 -4.39 3.46 -3.31
N HIS A 122 -3.80 3.01 -4.41
CA HIS A 122 -3.81 1.62 -4.81
C HIS A 122 -2.38 1.09 -4.98
N PHE A 123 -2.24 -0.22 -4.93
CA PHE A 123 -0.96 -0.87 -5.15
C PHE A 123 -0.85 -1.32 -6.61
N THR A 124 0.29 -1.07 -7.22
CA THR A 124 0.52 -1.30 -8.64
C THR A 124 1.42 -2.49 -8.91
N SER A 125 2.49 -2.64 -8.15
CA SER A 125 3.47 -3.68 -8.41
C SER A 125 4.18 -4.17 -7.14
N ILE A 126 4.65 -5.40 -7.24
CA ILE A 126 5.51 -6.04 -6.27
C ILE A 126 6.86 -6.36 -6.93
N ILE A 127 7.93 -6.04 -6.24
CA ILE A 127 9.30 -6.26 -6.71
C ILE A 127 9.95 -7.34 -5.85
N TYR A 128 10.21 -8.48 -6.46
CA TYR A 128 10.85 -9.61 -5.80
C TYR A 128 12.35 -9.40 -5.64
N PRO A 129 13.02 -10.09 -4.70
CA PRO A 129 14.48 -9.97 -4.50
C PRO A 129 15.32 -10.35 -5.72
N ASN A 130 14.79 -11.17 -6.61
CA ASN A 130 15.43 -11.53 -7.89
C ASN A 130 15.30 -10.43 -8.97
N GLY A 131 14.67 -9.28 -8.64
CA GLY A 131 14.44 -8.17 -9.56
C GLY A 131 13.19 -8.32 -10.42
N THR A 132 12.43 -9.42 -10.31
CA THR A 132 11.18 -9.59 -11.06
C THR A 132 10.12 -8.64 -10.52
N VAL A 133 9.44 -7.94 -11.44
CA VAL A 133 8.34 -7.03 -11.14
C VAL A 133 7.04 -7.68 -11.59
N VAL A 134 6.08 -7.79 -10.69
CA VAL A 134 4.75 -8.35 -10.95
C VAL A 134 3.70 -7.31 -10.61
N GLU A 135 2.77 -7.09 -11.53
CA GLU A 135 1.63 -6.19 -11.29
C GLU A 135 0.66 -6.82 -10.28
N ILE A 136 0.22 -6.03 -9.32
CA ILE A 136 -0.73 -6.46 -8.30
C ILE A 136 -1.93 -5.52 -8.24
N PRO A 137 -3.15 -6.05 -8.33
CA PRO A 137 -4.37 -5.29 -8.12
C PRO A 137 -4.70 -5.29 -6.62
N GLY A 138 -4.15 -4.35 -5.87
CA GLY A 138 -4.35 -4.27 -4.42
C GLY A 138 -4.86 -2.92 -3.98
N ILE A 139 -5.70 -2.91 -2.95
CA ILE A 139 -6.18 -1.71 -2.26
C ILE A 139 -5.83 -1.76 -0.78
N VAL A 140 -5.92 -0.61 -0.11
CA VAL A 140 -5.78 -0.54 1.33
C VAL A 140 -7.04 -1.12 1.99
N ASN A 141 -6.85 -2.10 2.87
CA ASN A 141 -7.95 -2.71 3.63
C ASN A 141 -8.01 -2.17 5.07
N ALA A 142 -6.86 -2.00 5.70
CA ALA A 142 -6.79 -1.50 7.07
C ALA A 142 -5.43 -0.84 7.36
N LEU A 143 -5.39 -0.04 8.42
CA LEU A 143 -4.16 0.51 8.99
C LEU A 143 -3.99 0.00 10.43
N PRO A 144 -3.40 -1.17 10.62
CA PRO A 144 -3.18 -1.72 11.96
C PRO A 144 -2.33 -0.78 12.81
N GLY A 145 -2.78 -0.49 14.03
CA GLY A 145 -2.08 0.40 14.95
C GLY A 145 -2.28 1.91 14.73
N ALA A 146 -2.97 2.32 13.67
CA ALA A 146 -3.35 3.71 13.49
C ALA A 146 -4.40 4.13 14.54
N ARG A 147 -4.15 5.26 15.23
CA ARG A 147 -5.04 5.75 16.29
C ARG A 147 -6.02 6.82 15.80
N LYS A 148 -5.69 7.49 14.73
CA LYS A 148 -6.42 8.67 14.22
C LYS A 148 -6.92 8.49 12.80
N GLN A 149 -6.32 7.57 12.07
CA GLN A 149 -6.67 7.22 10.70
C GLN A 149 -7.54 5.96 10.70
N SER A 150 -8.53 5.92 9.85
CA SER A 150 -9.36 4.75 9.58
C SER A 150 -9.47 4.55 8.08
N VAL A 151 -9.66 3.33 7.66
CA VAL A 151 -10.04 3.03 6.28
C VAL A 151 -11.55 2.99 6.21
N LYS A 152 -12.12 3.59 5.21
CA LYS A 152 -13.56 3.61 4.98
C LYS A 152 -14.01 2.28 4.38
N ASP A 153 -15.14 1.76 4.85
CA ASP A 153 -15.71 0.48 4.39
C ASP A 153 -16.51 0.68 3.08
N ASP A 154 -15.92 1.32 2.08
CA ASP A 154 -16.53 1.50 0.75
C ASP A 154 -15.95 0.57 -0.31
N GLY A 155 -14.94 -0.22 0.04
CA GLY A 155 -14.23 -1.10 -0.88
C GLY A 155 -13.23 -0.39 -1.80
N GLU A 156 -13.07 0.93 -1.67
CA GLU A 156 -12.09 1.72 -2.43
C GLU A 156 -10.75 1.89 -1.70
N GLY A 157 -10.72 1.57 -0.40
CA GLY A 157 -9.51 1.67 0.43
C GLY A 157 -9.17 3.12 0.80
N THR A 158 -10.17 3.99 0.88
CA THR A 158 -10.01 5.39 1.28
C THR A 158 -9.56 5.49 2.74
N ILE A 159 -8.42 6.11 2.95
CA ILE A 159 -7.92 6.43 4.29
C ILE A 159 -8.49 7.78 4.71
N GLU A 160 -9.18 7.81 5.83
CA GLU A 160 -9.76 9.02 6.40
C GLU A 160 -9.11 9.39 7.73
N GLN A 161 -9.06 10.69 8.00
CA GLN A 161 -8.76 11.21 9.31
C GLN A 161 -9.83 12.19 9.74
N ASP A 162 -10.38 11.95 10.94
CA ASP A 162 -11.35 12.85 11.51
C ASP A 162 -10.73 14.22 11.80
N ALA A 163 -11.49 15.26 11.50
CA ALA A 163 -11.12 16.58 11.97
C ALA A 163 -11.24 16.59 13.50
N ASP A 164 -10.11 16.66 14.19
CA ASP A 164 -10.03 16.74 15.68
C ASP A 164 -10.68 18.04 16.24
N LYS A 165 -11.62 18.64 15.50
CA LYS A 165 -12.25 19.92 15.85
C LYS A 165 -12.97 19.90 17.19
N GLY A 166 -13.66 18.80 17.46
CA GLY A 166 -14.33 18.64 18.77
C GLY A 166 -13.36 18.53 19.93
N ARG A 167 -12.23 17.86 19.74
CA ARG A 167 -11.16 17.78 20.75
C ARG A 167 -10.48 19.11 20.94
N ASN A 168 -10.10 19.78 19.84
CA ASN A 168 -9.43 21.08 19.90
C ASN A 168 -10.35 22.14 20.51
N ALA A 169 -11.63 22.16 20.14
CA ALA A 169 -12.61 23.04 20.78
C ALA A 169 -12.76 22.71 22.28
N GLY A 170 -12.80 21.43 22.65
CA GLY A 170 -12.87 20.98 24.04
C GLY A 170 -11.60 21.34 24.83
N GLU A 171 -10.41 21.21 24.24
CA GLU A 171 -9.16 21.62 24.89
C GLU A 171 -9.08 23.14 25.09
N VAL A 172 -9.44 23.91 24.05
CA VAL A 172 -9.53 25.37 24.16
C VAL A 172 -10.58 25.76 25.21
N ALA A 173 -11.73 25.08 25.24
CA ALA A 173 -12.76 25.34 26.25
C ALA A 173 -12.27 25.02 27.66
N LYS A 174 -11.53 23.93 27.87
CA LYS A 174 -10.94 23.58 29.19
C LYS A 174 -10.02 24.65 29.72
N ILE A 175 -9.34 25.39 28.87
CA ILE A 175 -8.46 26.50 29.24
C ILE A 175 -9.26 27.81 29.31
N ALA A 176 -10.07 28.07 28.31
CA ALA A 176 -10.80 29.34 28.17
C ALA A 176 -11.89 29.54 29.24
N ILE A 177 -12.59 28.46 29.63
CA ILE A 177 -13.66 28.54 30.64
C ILE A 177 -13.13 28.93 32.03
N PRO A 178 -12.14 28.22 32.60
CA PRO A 178 -11.59 28.61 33.89
C PRO A 178 -10.96 29.99 33.87
N THR A 179 -10.19 30.29 32.82
CA THR A 179 -9.50 31.59 32.69
C THR A 179 -10.52 32.71 32.51
N GLY A 180 -11.50 32.55 31.64
CA GLY A 180 -12.55 33.53 31.42
C GLY A 180 -13.40 33.76 32.65
N GLY A 181 -13.77 32.68 33.36
CA GLY A 181 -14.50 32.75 34.64
C GLY A 181 -13.72 33.46 35.72
N THR A 182 -12.43 33.19 35.87
CA THR A 182 -11.57 33.83 36.87
C THR A 182 -11.36 35.31 36.58
N VAL A 183 -11.01 35.65 35.34
CA VAL A 183 -10.84 37.06 34.94
C VAL A 183 -12.15 37.81 35.00
N GLY A 184 -13.25 37.20 34.54
CA GLY A 184 -14.58 37.80 34.63
C GLY A 184 -15.04 38.02 36.06
N SER A 185 -14.79 37.08 37.00
CA SER A 185 -15.16 37.25 38.41
C SER A 185 -14.32 38.33 39.08
N ILE A 186 -13.02 38.46 38.80
CA ILE A 186 -12.16 39.55 39.30
C ILE A 186 -12.69 40.90 38.79
N GLY A 187 -13.01 41.01 37.51
CA GLY A 187 -13.64 42.21 36.94
C GLY A 187 -15.00 42.51 37.57
N GLY A 188 -15.81 41.50 37.85
CA GLY A 188 -17.09 41.60 38.52
C GLY A 188 -16.99 42.02 39.96
N LEU A 189 -15.92 41.66 40.69
CA LEU A 189 -15.65 42.15 42.05
C LEU A 189 -15.45 43.66 42.04
N ALA A 190 -14.76 44.22 41.05
CA ALA A 190 -14.55 45.65 40.92
C ALA A 190 -15.86 46.44 40.72
N THR A 191 -16.87 45.80 40.18
CA THR A 191 -18.20 46.36 39.93
C THR A 191 -19.28 45.89 40.92
N GLY A 192 -18.90 45.11 41.94
CA GLY A 192 -19.81 44.55 42.94
C GLY A 192 -20.67 43.36 42.51
N HIS A 193 -20.39 42.80 41.33
CA HIS A 193 -21.19 41.69 40.77
C HIS A 193 -20.29 40.52 40.34
N PRO A 194 -19.58 39.82 41.24
CA PRO A 194 -18.62 38.79 40.89
C PRO A 194 -19.21 37.59 40.15
N LEU A 195 -20.43 37.19 40.49
CA LEU A 195 -21.13 36.09 39.84
C LEU A 195 -21.52 36.44 38.38
N ALA A 196 -22.04 37.65 38.16
CA ALA A 196 -22.41 38.11 36.82
C ALA A 196 -21.16 38.28 35.96
N GLY A 197 -20.04 38.79 36.50
CA GLY A 197 -18.78 38.88 35.80
C GLY A 197 -18.17 37.49 35.46
N GLY A 198 -18.25 36.55 36.42
CA GLY A 198 -17.80 35.17 36.17
C GLY A 198 -18.59 34.45 35.07
N LEU A 199 -19.93 34.57 35.10
CA LEU A 199 -20.79 33.99 34.07
C LEU A 199 -20.56 34.64 32.70
N ALA A 200 -20.42 35.97 32.65
CA ALA A 200 -20.10 36.68 31.40
C ALA A 200 -18.73 36.26 30.85
N GLY A 201 -17.73 36.08 31.71
CA GLY A 201 -16.39 35.59 31.32
C GLY A 201 -16.40 34.17 30.78
N ILE A 202 -17.20 33.27 31.39
CA ILE A 202 -17.39 31.90 30.87
C ILE A 202 -18.07 31.98 29.49
N GLY A 203 -19.10 32.78 29.34
CA GLY A 203 -19.79 32.97 28.05
C GLY A 203 -18.85 33.49 26.96
N ALA A 204 -18.02 34.47 27.27
CA ALA A 204 -17.00 34.99 26.37
C ALA A 204 -15.93 33.93 26.01
N GLY A 205 -15.51 33.11 26.99
CA GLY A 205 -14.57 32.01 26.78
C GLY A 205 -15.14 30.94 25.82
N LEU A 206 -16.43 30.59 25.99
CA LEU A 206 -17.10 29.65 25.09
C LEU A 206 -17.27 30.23 23.68
N ALA A 207 -17.61 31.52 23.56
CA ALA A 207 -17.70 32.18 22.27
C ALA A 207 -16.35 32.23 21.56
N ALA A 208 -15.26 32.53 22.27
CA ALA A 208 -13.91 32.52 21.76
C ALA A 208 -13.50 31.12 21.28
N ALA A 209 -13.77 30.07 22.07
CA ALA A 209 -13.53 28.69 21.68
C ALA A 209 -14.29 28.30 20.41
N GLY A 210 -15.56 28.73 20.29
CA GLY A 210 -16.37 28.53 19.10
C GLY A 210 -15.78 29.22 17.86
N LEU A 211 -15.36 30.47 18.00
CA LEU A 211 -14.71 31.20 16.90
C LEU A 211 -13.40 30.53 16.47
N VAL A 212 -12.53 30.16 17.39
CA VAL A 212 -11.28 29.46 17.07
C VAL A 212 -11.57 28.18 16.29
N SER A 213 -12.59 27.40 16.68
CA SER A 213 -12.96 26.17 15.97
C SER A 213 -13.42 26.40 14.53
N LEU A 214 -14.02 27.55 14.23
CA LEU A 214 -14.46 27.92 12.87
C LEU A 214 -13.27 28.28 11.96
N PHE A 215 -12.22 28.88 12.53
CA PHE A 215 -11.04 29.30 11.76
C PHE A 215 -9.97 28.22 11.67
N THR A 216 -9.99 27.21 12.54
CA THR A 216 -9.02 26.12 12.46
C THR A 216 -9.41 25.12 11.36
N ARG A 217 -8.43 24.78 10.53
CA ARG A 217 -8.57 23.72 9.54
C ARG A 217 -8.55 22.35 10.25
N GLY A 218 -9.29 21.38 9.72
CA GLY A 218 -9.23 20.00 10.22
C GLY A 218 -7.84 19.39 10.07
N ALA A 219 -7.61 18.28 10.76
CA ALA A 219 -6.36 17.55 10.71
C ALA A 219 -6.13 16.92 9.33
N ASP A 220 -4.91 17.06 8.80
CA ASP A 220 -4.48 16.36 7.60
C ASP A 220 -4.18 14.88 7.93
N VAL A 221 -4.40 13.95 6.99
CA VAL A 221 -3.92 12.56 7.10
C VAL A 221 -2.40 12.62 7.13
N ASN A 222 -1.82 12.06 8.17
CA ASN A 222 -0.38 11.90 8.30
C ASN A 222 -0.07 10.45 8.66
N ILE A 223 0.50 9.73 7.72
CA ILE A 223 0.93 8.34 7.89
C ILE A 223 2.45 8.35 7.95
N GLU A 224 2.98 7.99 9.11
CA GLU A 224 4.42 7.99 9.35
C GLU A 224 5.09 6.79 8.67
N SER A 225 6.37 6.94 8.33
CA SER A 225 7.17 5.79 7.90
C SER A 225 7.21 4.75 9.02
N GLY A 226 7.18 3.47 8.66
CA GLY A 226 7.06 2.39 9.63
C GLY A 226 5.64 1.99 9.99
N THR A 227 4.63 2.80 9.62
CA THR A 227 3.21 2.43 9.82
C THR A 227 2.88 1.16 9.04
N GLN A 228 2.12 0.28 9.69
CA GLN A 228 1.63 -0.93 9.03
C GLN A 228 0.37 -0.62 8.22
N VAL A 229 0.33 -1.18 7.02
CA VAL A 229 -0.77 -1.07 6.07
C VAL A 229 -1.15 -2.48 5.64
N GLU A 230 -2.39 -2.85 5.83
CA GLU A 230 -2.93 -4.10 5.31
C GLU A 230 -3.47 -3.86 3.91
N MET A 231 -2.86 -4.53 2.93
CA MET A 231 -3.32 -4.57 1.55
C MET A 231 -4.20 -5.79 1.34
N MET A 232 -5.27 -5.65 0.56
CA MET A 232 -6.11 -6.75 0.11
C MET A 232 -6.07 -6.85 -1.41
N LEU A 233 -5.85 -8.07 -1.92
CA LEU A 233 -5.90 -8.33 -3.36
C LEU A 233 -7.34 -8.29 -3.86
N GLN A 234 -7.59 -7.50 -4.90
CA GLN A 234 -8.92 -7.39 -5.53
C GLN A 234 -9.17 -8.47 -6.60
N ARG A 235 -8.11 -9.08 -7.12
CA ARG A 235 -8.15 -10.13 -8.14
C ARG A 235 -7.10 -11.19 -7.84
N PRO A 236 -7.29 -12.43 -8.32
CA PRO A 236 -6.27 -13.47 -8.18
C PRO A 236 -4.95 -13.03 -8.83
N LEU A 237 -3.83 -13.25 -8.12
CA LEU A 237 -2.50 -12.96 -8.62
C LEU A 237 -1.86 -14.27 -9.10
N ILE A 238 -1.50 -14.31 -10.38
CA ILE A 238 -0.85 -15.45 -11.01
C ILE A 238 0.66 -15.22 -11.01
N LEU A 239 1.40 -16.10 -10.36
CA LEU A 239 2.85 -16.07 -10.27
C LEU A 239 3.44 -17.27 -11.01
N GLN A 240 4.49 -17.05 -11.77
CA GLN A 240 5.28 -18.10 -12.40
C GLN A 240 6.40 -18.54 -11.47
N GLU A 241 6.86 -19.78 -11.59
CA GLU A 241 7.95 -20.30 -10.76
C GLU A 241 9.23 -19.46 -10.90
N GLU A 242 9.45 -18.88 -12.08
CA GLU A 242 10.56 -17.97 -12.37
C GLU A 242 10.52 -16.70 -11.51
N ASN A 243 9.33 -16.19 -11.21
CA ASN A 243 9.15 -15.00 -10.36
C ASN A 243 9.56 -15.28 -8.91
N LEU A 244 9.51 -16.54 -8.51
CA LEU A 244 9.82 -17.01 -7.17
C LEU A 244 11.27 -17.50 -7.05
N SER A 245 11.94 -17.79 -8.17
CA SER A 245 13.30 -18.30 -8.21
C SER A 245 14.29 -17.27 -7.68
N GLY A 246 15.18 -17.69 -6.80
CA GLY A 246 16.22 -16.81 -6.23
C GLY A 246 15.73 -15.92 -5.08
N SER A 247 14.47 -15.99 -4.71
CA SER A 247 13.94 -15.23 -3.55
C SER A 247 14.30 -15.86 -2.20
N GLY A 248 15.18 -16.87 -2.17
CA GLY A 248 15.50 -17.60 -0.95
C GLY A 248 14.39 -18.52 -0.46
N LEU A 249 13.34 -18.70 -1.28
CA LEU A 249 12.16 -19.50 -0.94
C LEU A 249 12.39 -21.00 -0.99
N ASP A 250 13.45 -21.42 -1.67
CA ASP A 250 13.94 -22.81 -1.61
C ASP A 250 14.64 -23.11 -0.28
N LEU A 251 14.79 -22.10 0.56
CA LEU A 251 15.40 -22.15 1.87
C LEU A 251 14.36 -21.88 2.98
N VAL A 252 13.20 -22.54 2.95
CA VAL A 252 12.67 -23.02 4.22
C VAL A 252 13.51 -24.27 4.51
N PRO A 253 14.56 -24.20 5.31
CA PRO A 253 15.14 -25.40 5.85
C PRO A 253 13.95 -26.09 6.51
N ALA A 254 13.72 -27.35 6.16
CA ALA A 254 12.84 -28.19 6.96
C ALA A 254 13.18 -27.84 8.43
N PRO A 255 12.18 -27.50 9.27
CA PRO A 255 12.45 -27.00 10.61
C PRO A 255 13.54 -27.90 11.16
N ASN A 256 14.71 -27.32 11.48
CA ASN A 256 15.84 -28.05 12.00
C ASN A 256 15.26 -28.92 13.10
N GLN A 257 15.05 -30.20 12.80
CA GLN A 257 14.79 -31.15 13.86
C GLN A 257 15.96 -30.89 14.82
N PRO A 258 15.69 -30.51 16.06
CA PRO A 258 16.74 -30.33 17.02
C PRO A 258 17.55 -31.62 16.95
N LYS A 259 18.79 -31.54 16.47
CA LYS A 259 19.72 -32.70 16.54
C LYS A 259 19.56 -33.24 17.94
N PRO A 260 19.26 -34.54 18.10
CA PRO A 260 19.17 -35.13 19.42
C PRO A 260 20.44 -34.65 20.12
N MET A 261 20.31 -34.00 21.25
CA MET A 261 21.42 -33.53 22.03
C MET A 261 22.28 -34.79 22.33
N GLU A 262 23.36 -34.92 21.60
CA GLU A 262 24.29 -36.00 21.83
C GLU A 262 24.70 -35.85 23.29
N LYS A 263 24.28 -36.83 24.11
CA LYS A 263 24.61 -36.82 25.53
C LYS A 263 26.12 -36.64 25.62
N PRO A 264 26.59 -35.64 26.37
CA PRO A 264 28.03 -35.46 26.52
C PRO A 264 28.67 -36.81 26.91
N ALA A 265 29.59 -37.29 26.08
CA ALA A 265 30.32 -38.50 26.36
C ALA A 265 30.88 -38.35 27.79
N LYS A 266 30.48 -39.29 28.65
CA LYS A 266 31.01 -39.30 30.01
C LYS A 266 32.54 -39.30 29.88
N THR A 267 33.14 -38.18 30.20
CA THR A 267 34.60 -38.08 30.33
C THR A 267 34.97 -39.09 31.42
N GLN A 268 35.48 -40.23 31.01
CA GLN A 268 36.08 -41.16 31.96
C GLN A 268 37.29 -40.42 32.54
N LEU A 269 37.12 -39.94 33.77
CA LEU A 269 38.20 -39.46 34.56
C LEU A 269 39.13 -40.67 34.74
N LEU A 270 40.27 -40.65 34.04
CA LEU A 270 41.38 -41.56 34.28
C LEU A 270 41.84 -41.29 35.70
N CYS A 271 41.39 -42.11 36.65
CA CYS A 271 41.94 -42.10 37.99
C CYS A 271 43.37 -42.66 37.94
N PRO A 272 44.36 -41.95 38.45
CA PRO A 272 45.70 -42.51 38.55
C PRO A 272 45.69 -43.71 39.47
N PRO A 273 46.47 -44.76 39.18
CA PRO A 273 46.51 -45.97 40.00
C PRO A 273 47.04 -45.64 41.40
N GLY A 274 46.13 -45.80 42.41
CA GLY A 274 46.44 -45.55 43.82
C GLY A 274 45.56 -44.63 44.57
N SER A 275 44.52 -44.01 43.97
CA SER A 275 43.53 -43.19 44.66
C SER A 275 42.39 -44.04 45.21
N LEU A 276 42.30 -44.19 46.49
CA LEU A 276 41.15 -44.75 47.22
C LEU A 276 40.01 -43.69 47.16
N GLY A 277 39.00 -43.94 46.33
CA GLY A 277 37.82 -43.06 46.30
C GLY A 277 37.13 -42.88 44.98
N CYS A 278 37.23 -43.74 43.98
CA CYS A 278 36.39 -43.75 42.77
C CYS A 278 35.47 -44.99 42.80
N GLU A 279 34.36 -44.91 43.53
CA GLU A 279 33.19 -45.80 43.35
C GLU A 279 32.08 -45.01 42.60
#